data_c1a41a063964fe6467dc08960101f06e
#
_entry.id   c1a41a063964fe6467dc08960101f06e
#
_cell.length_a   1.000
_cell.length_b   1.000
_cell.length_c   1.000
_cell.angle_alpha   90.00
_cell.angle_beta   90.00
_cell.angle_gamma   90.00
#
_symmetry.space_group_name_H-M   'P 1'
#
loop_
_entity.id
_entity.type
_entity.pdbx_description
1 polymer ?
#
loop_
_entity_poly.entity_id
_entity_poly.type
_entity_poly.pdbx_seq_one_letter_code
_entity_poly.pdbx_strand_id
1 'polypeptide(L)'
;SFKIKSYAKINLALNVTGKKTKLHKIETLISFIDLYDLIHLKKIKKENHKIIFKGKFSKNIGKINTVTNLLKLLDKKNLLNSQKFEIKVIKNIPQEAGMGGGSMNAASLINFFINQKILKIKKNQLIKLTSQIGSDVILGIKPSNTILSQNGDIKKYNKNIKLHTLVVKPGFGCSTKYIYSKVKSFSKPQF
;
A
#
# COMPACT_ATOMS: atom_id res chain seq x y z
N SER A 1 -1.24 -17.48 15.70
CA SER A 1 -1.01 -17.09 14.30
C SER A 1 -2.23 -16.35 13.77
N PHE A 2 -2.03 -15.22 13.12
CA PHE A 2 -3.07 -14.39 12.53
C PHE A 2 -3.03 -14.49 11.01
N LYS A 3 -4.21 -14.36 10.38
CA LYS A 3 -4.37 -14.26 8.92
C LYS A 3 -4.99 -12.92 8.58
N ILE A 4 -4.41 -12.18 7.64
CA ILE A 4 -4.85 -10.85 7.23
C ILE A 4 -4.98 -10.84 5.72
N LYS A 5 -6.14 -10.44 5.19
CA LYS A 5 -6.33 -10.16 3.77
C LYS A 5 -5.87 -8.72 3.48
N SER A 6 -4.94 -8.57 2.57
CA SER A 6 -4.41 -7.28 2.11
C SER A 6 -4.91 -7.04 0.69
N TYR A 7 -6.01 -6.31 0.57
CA TYR A 7 -6.73 -6.11 -0.68
C TYR A 7 -5.97 -5.21 -1.65
N ALA A 8 -6.08 -5.50 -2.94
CA ALA A 8 -5.58 -4.66 -4.01
C ALA A 8 -6.42 -3.39 -4.14
N LYS A 9 -5.75 -2.27 -4.42
CA LYS A 9 -6.43 -1.03 -4.83
C LYS A 9 -6.38 -0.88 -6.34
N ILE A 10 -7.41 -0.26 -6.90
CA ILE A 10 -7.44 0.18 -8.30
C ILE A 10 -7.80 1.66 -8.37
N ASN A 11 -7.35 2.32 -9.42
CA ASN A 11 -7.77 3.65 -9.77
C ASN A 11 -8.93 3.52 -10.75
N LEU A 12 -10.17 3.89 -10.34
CA LEU A 12 -11.34 3.92 -11.21
C LEU A 12 -11.27 5.12 -12.17
N ALA A 13 -10.67 6.21 -11.71
CA ALA A 13 -10.31 7.38 -12.50
C ALA A 13 -8.99 7.93 -11.99
N LEU A 14 -8.14 8.43 -12.88
CA LEU A 14 -6.89 9.08 -12.54
C LEU A 14 -6.59 10.17 -13.57
N ASN A 15 -6.42 11.40 -13.09
CA ASN A 15 -6.00 12.53 -13.86
C ASN A 15 -4.62 13.00 -13.40
N VAL A 16 -3.76 13.35 -14.35
CA VAL A 16 -2.51 14.06 -14.05
C VAL A 16 -2.76 15.54 -14.28
N THR A 17 -2.78 16.31 -13.20
CA THR A 17 -3.20 17.73 -13.20
C THR A 17 -2.05 18.71 -13.21
N GLY A 18 -0.81 18.21 -13.13
CA GLY A 18 0.38 19.06 -13.14
C GLY A 18 1.64 18.30 -12.73
N LYS A 19 2.73 19.06 -12.59
CA LYS A 19 4.03 18.55 -12.16
C LYS A 19 4.63 19.47 -11.09
N LYS A 20 5.11 18.89 -10.00
CA LYS A 20 5.98 19.55 -9.01
C LYS A 20 7.36 18.95 -9.10
N THR A 21 8.38 19.77 -9.40
CA THR A 21 9.81 19.34 -9.46
C THR A 21 10.05 17.88 -9.91
N LYS A 22 9.89 16.91 -9.01
CA LYS A 22 10.14 15.48 -9.27
C LYS A 22 8.87 14.61 -9.29
N LEU A 23 7.71 15.13 -8.87
CA LEU A 23 6.47 14.37 -8.75
C LEU A 23 5.35 15.00 -9.57
N HIS A 24 4.50 14.17 -10.15
CA HIS A 24 3.28 14.64 -10.78
C HIS A 24 2.21 14.91 -9.73
N LYS A 25 1.43 15.97 -9.94
CA LYS A 25 0.18 16.17 -9.23
C LYS A 25 -0.86 15.27 -9.87
N ILE A 26 -1.55 14.52 -9.06
CA ILE A 26 -2.62 13.63 -9.51
C ILE A 26 -3.86 13.84 -8.68
N GLU A 27 -4.99 13.61 -9.28
CA GLU A 27 -6.24 13.35 -8.59
C GLU A 27 -6.77 12.00 -9.02
N THR A 28 -7.43 11.27 -8.13
CA THR A 28 -7.86 9.91 -8.45
C THR A 28 -9.02 9.46 -7.58
N LEU A 29 -9.90 8.67 -8.17
CA LEU A 29 -10.90 7.88 -7.47
C LEU A 29 -10.37 6.46 -7.30
N ILE A 30 -10.21 6.04 -6.06
CA ILE A 30 -9.63 4.74 -5.69
C ILE A 30 -10.71 3.85 -5.12
N SER A 31 -10.67 2.58 -5.50
CA SER A 31 -11.49 1.52 -4.92
C SER A 31 -10.62 0.30 -4.60
N PHE A 32 -11.14 -0.57 -3.74
CA PHE A 32 -10.53 -1.85 -3.41
C PHE A 32 -11.35 -2.98 -4.05
N ILE A 33 -10.66 -3.99 -4.55
CA ILE A 33 -11.27 -5.14 -5.20
C ILE A 33 -11.01 -6.42 -4.39
N ASP A 34 -11.80 -7.47 -4.61
CA ASP A 34 -11.67 -8.75 -3.92
C ASP A 34 -10.54 -9.62 -4.52
N LEU A 35 -9.40 -8.98 -4.77
CA LEU A 35 -8.11 -9.61 -5.04
C LEU A 35 -7.17 -9.20 -3.91
N TYR A 36 -6.55 -10.15 -3.21
CA TYR A 36 -5.75 -9.85 -2.05
C TYR A 36 -4.51 -10.74 -1.92
N ASP A 37 -3.47 -10.19 -1.33
CA ASP A 37 -2.38 -10.96 -0.74
C ASP A 37 -2.82 -11.49 0.63
N LEU A 38 -2.42 -12.71 0.99
CA LEU A 38 -2.68 -13.27 2.30
C LEU A 38 -1.44 -13.18 3.17
N ILE A 39 -1.56 -12.48 4.31
CA ILE A 39 -0.48 -12.31 5.26
C ILE A 39 -0.72 -13.21 6.45
N HIS A 40 0.21 -14.12 6.71
CA HIS A 40 0.28 -14.88 7.96
C HIS A 40 1.29 -14.21 8.88
N LEU A 41 0.88 -13.97 10.13
CA LEU A 41 1.70 -13.28 11.11
C LEU A 41 1.66 -14.04 12.44
N LYS A 42 2.82 -14.23 13.05
CA LYS A 42 2.96 -14.74 14.42
C LYS A 42 4.10 -14.02 15.14
N LYS A 43 3.93 -13.80 16.43
CA LYS A 43 5.01 -13.33 17.30
C LYS A 43 6.04 -14.43 17.48
N ILE A 44 7.32 -14.05 17.50
CA ILE A 44 8.45 -14.98 17.67
C ILE A 44 9.40 -14.43 18.76
N LYS A 45 10.10 -15.38 19.41
CA LYS A 45 11.18 -15.07 20.37
C LYS A 45 12.52 -15.12 19.64
N LYS A 46 12.84 -14.07 18.86
CA LYS A 46 14.09 -13.92 18.11
C LYS A 46 14.55 -12.47 18.15
N GLU A 47 15.82 -12.22 17.84
CA GLU A 47 16.36 -10.85 17.77
C GLU A 47 15.85 -10.06 16.57
N ASN A 48 15.54 -10.75 15.47
CA ASN A 48 15.15 -10.13 14.22
C ASN A 48 13.78 -10.65 13.73
N HIS A 49 13.07 -9.83 12.97
CA HIS A 49 11.91 -10.25 12.22
C HIS A 49 12.29 -11.27 11.14
N LYS A 50 11.39 -12.21 10.87
CA LYS A 50 11.50 -13.15 9.74
C LYS A 50 10.42 -12.84 8.72
N ILE A 51 10.81 -12.52 7.49
CA ILE A 51 9.91 -12.15 6.42
C ILE A 51 10.08 -13.14 5.27
N ILE A 52 8.96 -13.71 4.81
CA ILE A 52 8.91 -14.73 3.77
C ILE A 52 7.87 -14.32 2.74
N PHE A 53 8.23 -14.29 1.47
CA PHE A 53 7.30 -14.12 0.36
C PHE A 53 7.13 -15.45 -0.37
N LYS A 54 5.87 -15.82 -0.64
CA LYS A 54 5.48 -16.99 -1.42
C LYS A 54 4.34 -16.63 -2.38
N GLY A 55 3.95 -17.57 -3.24
CA GLY A 55 2.85 -17.39 -4.18
C GLY A 55 3.29 -16.98 -5.56
N LYS A 56 2.31 -16.87 -6.48
CA LYS A 56 2.51 -16.67 -7.92
C LYS A 56 3.38 -15.46 -8.26
N PHE A 57 3.25 -14.39 -7.51
CA PHE A 57 3.93 -13.11 -7.76
C PHE A 57 5.00 -12.78 -6.71
N SER A 58 5.60 -13.80 -6.08
CA SER A 58 6.66 -13.61 -5.08
C SER A 58 8.08 -13.54 -5.66
N LYS A 59 8.27 -13.92 -6.93
CA LYS A 59 9.58 -13.88 -7.58
C LYS A 59 10.09 -12.44 -7.67
N ASN A 60 11.40 -12.26 -7.52
CA ASN A 60 12.10 -10.96 -7.64
C ASN A 60 11.71 -9.90 -6.58
N ILE A 61 11.04 -10.29 -5.48
CA ILE A 61 10.88 -9.37 -4.36
C ILE A 61 12.23 -9.26 -3.65
N GLY A 62 12.87 -8.09 -3.77
CA GLY A 62 14.16 -7.82 -3.15
C GLY A 62 14.10 -7.79 -1.62
N LYS A 63 15.28 -7.87 -0.99
CA LYS A 63 15.44 -7.73 0.46
C LYS A 63 14.93 -6.38 0.98
N ILE A 64 14.97 -5.34 0.15
CA ILE A 64 14.43 -4.00 0.43
C ILE A 64 13.06 -3.90 -0.24
N ASN A 65 12.00 -3.84 0.55
CA ASN A 65 10.61 -3.73 0.10
C ASN A 65 9.76 -3.02 1.17
N THR A 66 8.51 -2.73 0.88
CA THR A 66 7.63 -1.97 1.79
C THR A 66 7.44 -2.63 3.15
N VAL A 67 7.36 -3.97 3.21
CA VAL A 67 7.19 -4.70 4.47
C VAL A 67 8.48 -4.64 5.30
N THR A 68 9.64 -4.89 4.68
CA THR A 68 10.93 -4.81 5.39
C THR A 68 11.23 -3.39 5.85
N ASN A 69 10.92 -2.39 5.03
CA ASN A 69 11.11 -0.98 5.38
C ASN A 69 10.20 -0.57 6.54
N LEU A 70 8.93 -1.01 6.52
CA LEU A 70 8.02 -0.78 7.63
C LEU A 70 8.59 -1.32 8.95
N LEU A 71 8.97 -2.60 8.99
CA LEU A 71 9.44 -3.22 10.22
C LEU A 71 10.73 -2.58 10.74
N LYS A 72 11.69 -2.27 9.84
CA LYS A 72 12.90 -1.53 10.20
C LYS A 72 12.57 -0.15 10.80
N LEU A 73 11.61 0.56 10.24
CA LEU A 73 11.20 1.87 10.72
C LEU A 73 10.50 1.80 12.08
N LEU A 74 9.64 0.80 12.28
CA LEU A 74 8.97 0.55 13.55
C LEU A 74 9.96 0.15 14.64
N ASP A 75 10.94 -0.69 14.33
CA ASP A 75 12.01 -1.07 15.25
C ASP A 75 12.89 0.12 15.63
N LYS A 76 13.36 0.89 14.63
CA LYS A 76 14.18 2.09 14.87
C LYS A 76 13.50 3.09 15.81
N LYS A 77 12.17 3.16 15.80
CA LYS A 77 11.37 4.03 16.65
C LYS A 77 10.85 3.34 17.93
N ASN A 78 11.25 2.09 18.16
CA ASN A 78 10.78 1.25 19.27
C ASN A 78 9.24 1.15 19.36
N LEU A 79 8.54 1.20 18.24
CA LEU A 79 7.08 1.25 18.19
C LEU A 79 6.42 -0.14 18.30
N LEU A 80 7.20 -1.22 18.31
CA LEU A 80 6.73 -2.59 18.52
C LEU A 80 7.09 -3.14 19.92
N ASN A 81 7.56 -2.30 20.83
CA ASN A 81 7.98 -2.69 22.19
C ASN A 81 8.94 -3.90 22.14
N SER A 82 9.95 -3.83 21.27
CA SER A 82 10.95 -4.90 21.03
C SER A 82 10.36 -6.25 20.56
N GLN A 83 9.06 -6.32 20.27
CA GLN A 83 8.45 -7.54 19.77
C GLN A 83 8.90 -7.84 18.34
N LYS A 84 9.15 -9.13 18.06
CA LYS A 84 9.52 -9.61 16.73
C LYS A 84 8.47 -10.56 16.18
N PHE A 85 8.35 -10.56 14.86
CA PHE A 85 7.31 -11.30 14.15
C PHE A 85 7.89 -12.11 12.98
N GLU A 86 7.34 -13.29 12.77
CA GLU A 86 7.43 -13.99 11.50
C GLU A 86 6.23 -13.58 10.65
N ILE A 87 6.50 -13.05 9.48
CA ILE A 87 5.51 -12.57 8.53
C ILE A 87 5.71 -13.33 7.21
N LYS A 88 4.71 -14.11 6.83
CA LYS A 88 4.67 -14.77 5.52
C LYS A 88 3.60 -14.16 4.67
N VAL A 89 3.98 -13.60 3.53
CA VAL A 89 3.07 -12.97 2.55
C VAL A 89 2.91 -13.90 1.35
N ILE A 90 1.69 -14.37 1.11
CA ILE A 90 1.33 -15.10 -0.11
C ILE A 90 0.91 -14.06 -1.15
N LYS A 91 1.74 -13.88 -2.17
CA LYS A 91 1.57 -12.86 -3.21
C LYS A 91 0.62 -13.34 -4.31
N ASN A 92 -0.59 -12.81 -4.31
CA ASN A 92 -1.59 -13.01 -5.35
C ASN A 92 -1.79 -11.73 -6.20
N ILE A 93 -1.38 -10.56 -5.68
CA ILE A 93 -1.42 -9.29 -6.40
C ILE A 93 -0.14 -9.19 -7.23
N PRO A 94 -0.25 -8.97 -8.57
CA PRO A 94 0.91 -8.81 -9.43
C PRO A 94 1.79 -7.64 -9.03
N GLN A 95 3.10 -7.79 -9.18
CA GLN A 95 4.04 -6.70 -9.01
C GLN A 95 3.99 -5.73 -10.20
N GLU A 96 4.32 -4.46 -9.97
CA GLU A 96 4.37 -3.41 -11.01
C GLU A 96 3.11 -3.32 -11.88
N ALA A 97 1.96 -3.57 -11.28
CA ALA A 97 0.66 -3.56 -11.94
C ALA A 97 -0.22 -2.36 -11.56
N GLY A 98 0.31 -1.36 -10.86
CA GLY A 98 -0.45 -0.20 -10.39
C GLY A 98 -1.46 -0.50 -9.27
N MET A 99 -1.50 -1.73 -8.77
CA MET A 99 -2.52 -2.22 -7.81
C MET A 99 -2.11 -2.05 -6.34
N GLY A 100 -1.00 -1.40 -6.07
CA GLY A 100 -0.55 -1.04 -4.72
C GLY A 100 -0.19 -2.22 -3.81
N GLY A 101 0.02 -3.45 -4.33
CA GLY A 101 0.17 -4.66 -3.51
C GLY A 101 1.16 -4.55 -2.35
N GLY A 102 2.37 -4.02 -2.60
CA GLY A 102 3.36 -3.81 -1.54
C GLY A 102 2.94 -2.76 -0.50
N SER A 103 2.38 -1.64 -0.96
CA SER A 103 1.89 -0.57 -0.07
C SER A 103 0.71 -1.04 0.78
N MET A 104 -0.21 -1.81 0.19
CA MET A 104 -1.34 -2.37 0.92
C MET A 104 -0.90 -3.42 1.94
N ASN A 105 0.15 -4.21 1.66
CA ASN A 105 0.71 -5.14 2.64
C ASN A 105 1.26 -4.39 3.86
N ALA A 106 2.00 -3.30 3.65
CA ALA A 106 2.48 -2.47 4.73
C ALA A 106 1.34 -1.82 5.53
N ALA A 107 0.33 -1.27 4.86
CA ALA A 107 -0.85 -0.68 5.50
C ALA A 107 -1.64 -1.70 6.32
N SER A 108 -1.84 -2.92 5.79
CA SER A 108 -2.54 -4.00 6.48
C SER A 108 -1.81 -4.43 7.75
N LEU A 109 -0.48 -4.45 7.74
CA LEU A 109 0.33 -4.71 8.94
C LEU A 109 0.23 -3.57 9.97
N ILE A 110 0.26 -2.31 9.53
CA ILE A 110 0.05 -1.16 10.42
C ILE A 110 -1.33 -1.24 11.08
N ASN A 111 -2.39 -1.47 10.30
CA ASN A 111 -3.75 -1.63 10.83
C ASN A 111 -3.82 -2.78 11.85
N PHE A 112 -3.19 -3.90 11.55
CA PHE A 112 -3.13 -5.04 12.47
C PHE A 112 -2.45 -4.64 13.78
N PHE A 113 -1.27 -4.01 13.73
CA PHE A 113 -0.55 -3.63 14.95
C PHE A 113 -1.31 -2.59 15.78
N ILE A 114 -2.04 -1.67 15.13
CA ILE A 114 -2.92 -0.71 15.82
C ILE A 114 -4.09 -1.44 16.49
N ASN A 115 -4.80 -2.31 15.75
CA ASN A 115 -5.96 -3.04 16.25
C ASN A 115 -5.61 -3.98 17.41
N GLN A 116 -4.42 -4.58 17.37
CA GLN A 116 -3.89 -5.41 18.48
C GLN A 116 -3.29 -4.58 19.63
N LYS A 117 -3.39 -3.24 19.58
CA LYS A 117 -2.83 -2.31 20.58
C LYS A 117 -1.31 -2.45 20.76
N ILE A 118 -0.61 -3.08 19.80
CA ILE A 118 0.85 -3.19 19.77
C ILE A 118 1.47 -1.85 19.36
N LEU A 119 0.93 -1.24 18.30
CA LEU A 119 1.33 0.06 17.81
C LEU A 119 0.38 1.14 18.33
N LYS A 120 0.89 1.99 19.22
CA LYS A 120 0.20 3.19 19.71
C LYS A 120 0.78 4.41 19.00
N ILE A 121 -0.02 5.06 18.13
CA ILE A 121 0.47 6.16 17.29
C ILE A 121 -0.62 7.21 17.07
N LYS A 122 -0.26 8.50 17.16
CA LYS A 122 -1.16 9.61 16.86
C LYS A 122 -1.31 9.80 15.34
N LYS A 123 -2.44 10.38 14.90
CA LYS A 123 -2.76 10.59 13.47
C LYS A 123 -1.62 11.24 12.69
N ASN A 124 -1.04 12.32 13.20
CA ASN A 124 0.03 13.04 12.51
C ASN A 124 1.32 12.20 12.39
N GLN A 125 1.62 11.39 13.40
CA GLN A 125 2.75 10.46 13.36
C GLN A 125 2.50 9.33 12.37
N LEU A 126 1.25 8.83 12.28
CA LEU A 126 0.85 7.81 11.31
C LEU A 126 1.01 8.30 9.87
N ILE A 127 0.58 9.54 9.57
CA ILE A 127 0.79 10.16 8.26
C ILE A 127 2.29 10.22 7.91
N LYS A 128 3.13 10.67 8.85
CA LYS A 128 4.59 10.70 8.66
C LYS A 128 5.18 9.30 8.47
N LEU A 129 4.72 8.31 9.24
CA LEU A 129 5.16 6.93 9.12
C LEU A 129 4.83 6.36 7.74
N THR A 130 3.60 6.50 7.29
CA THR A 130 3.14 5.95 6.00
C THR A 130 3.86 6.59 4.82
N SER A 131 4.09 7.92 4.83
CA SER A 131 4.79 8.63 3.76
C SER A 131 6.27 8.20 3.62
N GLN A 132 6.91 7.79 4.71
CA GLN A 132 8.29 7.29 4.68
C GLN A 132 8.42 5.88 4.05
N ILE A 133 7.31 5.14 3.99
CA ILE A 133 7.28 3.78 3.44
C ILE A 133 6.87 3.81 1.96
N GLY A 134 5.88 4.62 1.62
CA GLY A 134 5.39 4.79 0.26
C GLY A 134 4.14 5.65 0.19
N SER A 135 3.95 6.36 -0.93
CA SER A 135 2.84 7.29 -1.14
C SER A 135 1.46 6.67 -1.00
N ASP A 136 1.32 5.41 -1.42
CA ASP A 136 0.03 4.71 -1.42
C ASP A 136 -0.30 4.04 -0.07
N VAL A 137 0.64 3.97 0.87
CA VAL A 137 0.41 3.26 2.15
C VAL A 137 -0.72 3.90 2.96
N ILE A 138 -0.81 5.22 2.95
CA ILE A 138 -1.88 5.95 3.66
C ILE A 138 -3.28 5.55 3.17
N LEU A 139 -3.44 5.20 1.89
CA LEU A 139 -4.71 4.80 1.29
C LEU A 139 -5.23 3.47 1.84
N GLY A 140 -4.33 2.59 2.28
CA GLY A 140 -4.68 1.32 2.93
C GLY A 140 -4.93 1.42 4.43
N ILE A 141 -4.74 2.60 5.03
CA ILE A 141 -5.14 2.85 6.42
C ILE A 141 -6.66 3.12 6.44
N LYS A 142 -7.42 2.17 7.00
CA LYS A 142 -8.90 2.16 6.94
C LYS A 142 -9.40 2.18 5.48
N PRO A 143 -9.13 1.13 4.71
CA PRO A 143 -9.42 1.08 3.29
C PRO A 143 -10.90 1.34 3.01
N SER A 144 -11.18 2.23 2.07
CA SER A 144 -12.52 2.60 1.62
C SER A 144 -12.40 3.21 0.22
N ASN A 145 -13.52 3.30 -0.51
CA ASN A 145 -13.57 4.11 -1.71
C ASN A 145 -13.15 5.54 -1.35
N THR A 146 -12.19 6.08 -2.07
CA THR A 146 -11.49 7.31 -1.68
C THR A 146 -11.23 8.18 -2.90
N ILE A 147 -11.50 9.48 -2.77
CA ILE A 147 -11.03 10.51 -3.69
C ILE A 147 -9.77 11.11 -3.09
N LEU A 148 -8.69 11.10 -3.86
CA LEU A 148 -7.47 11.84 -3.59
C LEU A 148 -7.46 13.05 -4.51
N SER A 149 -7.46 14.26 -3.95
CA SER A 149 -7.37 15.50 -4.70
C SER A 149 -5.93 15.81 -5.13
N GLN A 150 -5.75 16.71 -6.09
CA GLN A 150 -4.42 17.17 -6.53
C GLN A 150 -3.58 17.83 -5.41
N ASN A 151 -4.21 18.29 -4.34
CA ASN A 151 -3.55 18.88 -3.17
C ASN A 151 -3.14 17.84 -2.13
N GLY A 152 -3.51 16.57 -2.35
CA GLY A 152 -3.25 15.47 -1.43
C GLY A 152 -4.34 15.26 -0.38
N ASP A 153 -5.47 15.97 -0.49
CA ASP A 153 -6.61 15.77 0.40
C ASP A 153 -7.27 14.43 0.12
N ILE A 154 -7.57 13.69 1.17
CA ILE A 154 -8.19 12.37 1.11
C ILE A 154 -9.62 12.49 1.62
N LYS A 155 -10.59 12.25 0.73
CA LYS A 155 -12.02 12.24 1.06
C LYS A 155 -12.59 10.85 0.81
N LYS A 156 -13.37 10.34 1.75
CA LYS A 156 -14.11 9.10 1.56
C LYS A 156 -15.24 9.30 0.56
N TYR A 157 -15.42 8.33 -0.33
CA TYR A 157 -16.51 8.29 -1.27
C TYR A 157 -17.55 7.29 -0.79
N ASN A 158 -18.67 7.78 -0.25
CA ASN A 158 -19.66 6.97 0.46
C ASN A 158 -20.73 6.30 -0.44
N LYS A 159 -20.67 6.47 -1.77
CA LYS A 159 -21.58 5.74 -2.65
C LYS A 159 -21.14 4.29 -2.77
N ASN A 160 -22.08 3.37 -2.58
CA ASN A 160 -21.84 1.94 -2.82
C ASN A 160 -21.70 1.71 -4.33
N ILE A 161 -20.48 1.56 -4.78
CA ILE A 161 -20.18 1.16 -6.14
C ILE A 161 -20.04 -0.37 -6.13
N LYS A 162 -20.96 -1.08 -6.77
CA LYS A 162 -20.85 -2.51 -7.02
C LYS A 162 -20.48 -2.71 -8.48
N LEU A 163 -19.23 -3.04 -8.74
CA LEU A 163 -18.71 -3.29 -10.09
C LEU A 163 -18.09 -4.67 -10.14
N HIS A 164 -18.42 -5.40 -11.22
CA HIS A 164 -17.65 -6.59 -11.61
C HIS A 164 -16.38 -6.12 -12.31
N THR A 165 -15.23 -6.60 -11.87
CA THR A 165 -13.94 -6.17 -12.38
C THR A 165 -13.17 -7.33 -12.98
N LEU A 166 -12.78 -7.23 -14.24
CA LEU A 166 -11.81 -8.11 -14.87
C LEU A 166 -10.44 -7.45 -14.84
N VAL A 167 -9.48 -8.11 -14.20
CA VAL A 167 -8.09 -7.64 -14.15
C VAL A 167 -7.26 -8.38 -15.19
N VAL A 168 -6.78 -7.65 -16.19
CA VAL A 168 -5.89 -8.17 -17.22
C VAL A 168 -4.49 -7.56 -17.03
N LYS A 169 -3.49 -8.42 -16.84
CA LYS A 169 -2.08 -7.99 -16.72
C LYS A 169 -1.27 -8.63 -17.86
N PRO A 170 -0.56 -7.82 -18.67
CA PRO A 170 0.37 -8.34 -19.65
C PRO A 170 1.57 -9.04 -18.97
N GLY A 171 2.36 -9.81 -19.73
CA GLY A 171 3.51 -10.56 -19.22
C GLY A 171 4.66 -9.70 -18.66
N PHE A 172 4.62 -8.39 -18.87
CA PHE A 172 5.61 -7.42 -18.38
C PHE A 172 5.03 -6.50 -17.30
N GLY A 173 5.91 -5.89 -16.51
CA GLY A 173 5.56 -4.85 -15.53
C GLY A 173 5.77 -3.46 -16.10
N CYS A 174 5.04 -2.47 -15.55
CA CYS A 174 5.21 -1.06 -15.87
C CYS A 174 5.62 -0.29 -14.62
N SER A 175 6.83 0.25 -14.60
CA SER A 175 7.21 1.09 -13.47
C SER A 175 6.44 2.42 -13.50
N THR A 176 5.94 2.83 -12.35
CA THR A 176 5.23 4.11 -12.18
C THR A 176 6.05 5.28 -12.72
N LYS A 177 7.36 5.30 -12.47
CA LYS A 177 8.26 6.34 -12.96
C LYS A 177 8.27 6.42 -14.50
N TYR A 178 8.33 5.27 -15.16
CA TYR A 178 8.30 5.23 -16.63
C TYR A 178 6.98 5.73 -17.20
N ILE A 179 5.86 5.27 -16.64
CA ILE A 179 4.53 5.71 -17.09
C ILE A 179 4.38 7.23 -16.96
N TYR A 180 4.69 7.80 -15.79
CA TYR A 180 4.58 9.24 -15.59
C TYR A 180 5.59 10.05 -16.44
N SER A 181 6.72 9.48 -16.83
CA SER A 181 7.66 10.17 -17.75
C SER A 181 7.08 10.38 -19.16
N LYS A 182 6.04 9.64 -19.53
CA LYS A 182 5.37 9.75 -20.83
C LYS A 182 4.23 10.75 -20.85
N VAL A 183 3.89 11.38 -19.72
CA VAL A 183 2.84 12.40 -19.66
C VAL A 183 3.31 13.66 -20.40
N LYS A 184 2.56 14.05 -21.44
CA LYS A 184 2.86 15.19 -22.29
C LYS A 184 1.96 16.40 -22.01
N SER A 185 0.77 16.18 -21.44
CA SER A 185 -0.22 17.23 -21.14
C SER A 185 -0.88 16.97 -19.79
N PHE A 186 -1.48 18.00 -19.24
CA PHE A 186 -2.14 17.94 -17.93
C PHE A 186 -3.63 18.21 -18.07
N SER A 187 -4.43 17.46 -17.34
CA SER A 187 -5.88 17.68 -17.25
C SER A 187 -6.20 18.82 -16.28
N LYS A 188 -7.33 19.50 -16.50
CA LYS A 188 -7.89 20.39 -15.47
C LYS A 188 -8.33 19.54 -14.27
N PRO A 189 -8.14 20.02 -13.03
CA PRO A 189 -8.66 19.37 -11.84
C PRO A 189 -10.18 19.24 -11.89
N GLN A 190 -10.71 18.12 -11.39
CA GLN A 190 -12.16 17.82 -11.35
C GLN A 190 -12.66 17.46 -9.95
N PHE A 191 -11.77 17.19 -9.00
CA PHE A 191 -12.12 16.85 -7.63
C PHE A 191 -11.61 17.88 -6.61
#